data_01f8d72f699dfeaa841c3643505f9b3e
#
_entry.id   01f8d72f699dfeaa841c3643505f9b3e
#
_cell.length_a   1.000
_cell.length_b   1.000
_cell.length_c   1.000
_cell.angle_alpha   90.00
_cell.angle_beta   90.00
_cell.angle_gamma   90.00
#
_symmetry.space_group_name_H-M   'P 1'
#
loop_
_entity.id
_entity.type
_entity.pdbx_description
1 polymer ?
#
loop_
_entity_poly.entity_id
_entity_poly.type
_entity_poly.pdbx_seq_one_letter_code
_entity_poly.pdbx_strand_id
1 'polypeptide(L)'
;REAQDEYSLQSQQRTAAAQAAGLYADEIVACNATMGVMDKETKEVSFKEVTADRDECNRADTTLEGLSSLKPVMGEGHTITAGNASQLADGSSACVVMEAKVAEKRGLQPLGRYVGMAVAGTEPDEMGIAPVFAIPKLLERFELKMDDIGLWELNEAFAVQVLYCRDKLGIPNELLNVNGGSISIGHPFGMTGARCVGHALLEGKRRGVKYAVV
;
A
#
# COMPACT_ATOMS: atom_id res chain seq x y z
N ARG A 1 -9.83 -15.42 -10.28
CA ARG A 1 -9.46 -15.83 -8.95
C ARG A 1 -7.97 -16.14 -8.86
N GLU A 2 -7.46 -17.02 -9.67
CA GLU A 2 -6.06 -17.44 -9.66
C GLU A 2 -5.08 -16.25 -9.74
N ALA A 3 -5.21 -15.40 -10.73
CA ALA A 3 -4.39 -14.19 -10.85
C ALA A 3 -4.47 -13.24 -9.64
N GLN A 4 -5.63 -13.19 -8.96
CA GLN A 4 -5.78 -12.40 -7.74
C GLN A 4 -4.98 -12.99 -6.58
N ASP A 5 -4.99 -14.30 -6.44
CA ASP A 5 -4.24 -15.02 -5.41
C ASP A 5 -2.72 -14.94 -5.68
N GLU A 6 -2.30 -15.06 -6.93
CA GLU A 6 -0.89 -14.88 -7.35
C GLU A 6 -0.38 -13.46 -7.04
N TYR A 7 -1.17 -12.44 -7.36
CA TYR A 7 -0.84 -11.06 -7.02
C TYR A 7 -0.74 -10.85 -5.51
N SER A 8 -1.65 -11.45 -4.75
CA SER A 8 -1.65 -11.35 -3.29
C SER A 8 -0.43 -12.03 -2.67
N LEU A 9 -0.05 -13.20 -3.18
CA LEU A 9 1.19 -13.86 -2.80
C LEU A 9 2.40 -12.97 -3.08
N GLN A 10 2.44 -12.33 -4.26
CA GLN A 10 3.50 -11.37 -4.60
C GLN A 10 3.57 -10.21 -3.61
N SER A 11 2.41 -9.62 -3.22
CA SER A 11 2.37 -8.54 -2.22
C SER A 11 2.96 -9.00 -0.89
N GLN A 12 2.57 -10.16 -0.37
CA GLN A 12 3.10 -10.74 0.87
C GLN A 12 4.62 -10.97 0.79
N GLN A 13 5.11 -11.53 -0.31
CA GLN A 13 6.53 -11.81 -0.52
C GLN A 13 7.36 -10.53 -0.63
N ARG A 14 6.86 -9.52 -1.34
CA ARG A 14 7.52 -8.23 -1.48
C ARG A 14 7.65 -7.52 -0.13
N THR A 15 6.60 -7.52 0.67
CA THR A 15 6.65 -6.94 2.01
C THR A 15 7.60 -7.70 2.92
N ALA A 16 7.58 -9.03 2.90
CA ALA A 16 8.50 -9.84 3.69
C ALA A 16 9.97 -9.56 3.32
N ALA A 17 10.26 -9.48 2.02
CA ALA A 17 11.60 -9.15 1.52
C ALA A 17 12.03 -7.73 1.94
N ALA A 18 11.14 -6.74 1.82
CA ALA A 18 11.40 -5.36 2.21
C ALA A 18 11.63 -5.21 3.71
N GLN A 19 10.84 -5.91 4.55
CA GLN A 19 11.04 -5.97 6.00
C GLN A 19 12.39 -6.60 6.35
N ALA A 20 12.73 -7.72 5.74
CA ALA A 20 14.01 -8.40 5.97
C ALA A 20 15.22 -7.55 5.54
N ALA A 21 15.05 -6.75 4.49
CA ALA A 21 16.07 -5.80 4.01
C ALA A 21 16.10 -4.47 4.78
N GLY A 22 15.20 -4.25 5.75
CA GLY A 22 15.14 -3.02 6.55
C GLY A 22 14.66 -1.79 5.77
N LEU A 23 13.96 -1.98 4.63
CA LEU A 23 13.56 -0.87 3.75
C LEU A 23 12.49 0.05 4.38
N TYR A 24 11.81 -0.41 5.41
CA TYR A 24 10.81 0.38 6.14
C TYR A 24 11.37 1.12 7.37
N ALA A 25 12.65 0.91 7.71
CA ALA A 25 13.24 1.48 8.94
C ALA A 25 13.19 3.00 9.01
N ASP A 26 13.27 3.69 7.85
CA ASP A 26 13.25 5.16 7.79
C ASP A 26 11.82 5.76 7.85
N GLU A 27 10.78 4.94 7.80
CA GLU A 27 9.40 5.39 7.77
C GLU A 27 8.56 4.91 8.95
N ILE A 28 9.02 3.90 9.70
CA ILE A 28 8.32 3.39 10.87
C ILE A 28 8.79 4.13 12.13
N VAL A 29 7.81 4.65 12.87
CA VAL A 29 8.03 5.24 14.20
C VAL A 29 7.52 4.28 15.25
N ALA A 30 8.43 3.73 16.07
CA ALA A 30 8.07 2.83 17.14
C ALA A 30 7.13 3.50 18.15
N CYS A 31 6.08 2.79 18.54
CA CYS A 31 5.06 3.26 19.48
C CYS A 31 4.89 2.27 20.63
N ASN A 32 4.91 2.77 21.86
CA ASN A 32 4.57 1.95 23.02
C ASN A 32 3.06 1.85 23.16
N ALA A 33 2.56 0.64 23.34
CA ALA A 33 1.14 0.36 23.46
C ALA A 33 0.88 -0.73 24.50
N THR A 34 -0.31 -0.69 25.08
CA THR A 34 -0.78 -1.75 25.98
C THR A 34 -1.61 -2.75 25.17
N MET A 35 -1.08 -3.94 24.97
CA MET A 35 -1.73 -5.00 24.20
C MET A 35 -2.60 -5.87 25.11
N GLY A 36 -3.89 -6.01 24.76
CA GLY A 36 -4.77 -7.01 25.37
C GLY A 36 -4.52 -8.40 24.79
N VAL A 37 -4.19 -9.36 25.62
CA VAL A 37 -4.00 -10.75 25.22
C VAL A 37 -5.11 -11.59 25.83
N MET A 38 -5.97 -12.15 24.99
CA MET A 38 -7.04 -13.04 25.43
C MET A 38 -6.53 -14.49 25.49
N ASP A 39 -6.67 -15.10 26.65
CA ASP A 39 -6.48 -16.54 26.78
C ASP A 39 -7.56 -17.32 26.01
N LYS A 40 -7.14 -18.29 25.20
CA LYS A 40 -8.06 -19.00 24.30
C LYS A 40 -9.01 -19.96 25.03
N GLU A 41 -8.61 -20.45 26.20
CA GLU A 41 -9.38 -21.43 26.99
C GLU A 41 -10.27 -20.72 28.01
N THR A 42 -9.68 -19.85 28.82
CA THR A 42 -10.40 -19.15 29.90
C THR A 42 -11.20 -17.93 29.43
N LYS A 43 -10.84 -17.36 28.25
CA LYS A 43 -11.37 -16.09 27.70
C LYS A 43 -11.02 -14.86 28.56
N GLU A 44 -10.15 -15.01 29.55
CA GLU A 44 -9.67 -13.89 30.33
C GLU A 44 -8.71 -13.03 29.49
N VAL A 45 -8.80 -11.72 29.66
CA VAL A 45 -7.92 -10.76 28.98
C VAL A 45 -6.89 -10.26 29.97
N SER A 46 -5.62 -10.49 29.66
CA SER A 46 -4.48 -9.88 30.33
C SER A 46 -3.91 -8.74 29.50
N PHE A 47 -3.24 -7.78 30.13
CA PHE A 47 -2.63 -6.64 29.47
C PHE A 47 -1.12 -6.69 29.64
N LYS A 48 -0.40 -6.36 28.55
CA LYS A 48 1.07 -6.23 28.60
C LYS A 48 1.52 -5.02 27.78
N GLU A 49 2.56 -4.34 28.29
CA GLU A 49 3.24 -3.30 27.54
C GLU A 49 4.06 -3.91 26.40
N VAL A 50 3.90 -3.35 25.21
CA VAL A 50 4.63 -3.77 23.99
C VAL A 50 5.11 -2.55 23.24
N THR A 51 6.15 -2.71 22.44
CA THR A 51 6.56 -1.70 21.48
C THR A 51 6.20 -2.20 20.09
N ALA A 52 5.28 -1.49 19.40
CA ALA A 52 4.97 -1.72 18.00
C ALA A 52 6.01 -0.98 17.15
N ASP A 53 6.91 -1.71 16.54
CA ASP A 53 8.07 -1.20 15.79
C ASP A 53 8.11 -1.69 14.34
N ARG A 54 7.05 -2.36 13.89
CA ARG A 54 6.88 -2.88 12.52
C ARG A 54 5.43 -3.07 12.17
N ASP A 55 5.12 -3.14 10.86
CA ASP A 55 3.83 -3.62 10.39
C ASP A 55 3.70 -5.12 10.63
N GLU A 56 2.67 -5.53 11.37
CA GLU A 56 2.48 -6.91 11.85
C GLU A 56 1.53 -7.74 10.97
N CYS A 57 0.87 -7.11 9.97
CA CYS A 57 -0.11 -7.80 9.12
C CYS A 57 0.54 -8.76 8.11
N ASN A 58 1.83 -8.58 7.78
CA ASN A 58 2.51 -9.42 6.81
C ASN A 58 2.56 -10.88 7.25
N ARG A 59 2.24 -11.77 6.33
CA ARG A 59 2.30 -13.22 6.48
C ARG A 59 3.33 -13.80 5.52
N ALA A 60 4.58 -13.80 5.94
CA ALA A 60 5.71 -14.24 5.13
C ALA A 60 5.62 -15.72 4.71
N ASP A 61 4.86 -16.53 5.42
CA ASP A 61 4.59 -17.94 5.17
C ASP A 61 3.40 -18.20 4.24
N THR A 62 2.83 -17.16 3.64
CA THR A 62 1.72 -17.29 2.70
C THR A 62 2.11 -18.16 1.51
N THR A 63 1.23 -19.08 1.11
CA THR A 63 1.40 -19.93 -0.06
C THR A 63 0.21 -19.78 -1.01
N LEU A 64 0.42 -20.08 -2.29
CA LEU A 64 -0.67 -20.04 -3.29
C LEU A 64 -1.76 -21.08 -2.96
N GLU A 65 -1.38 -22.24 -2.46
CA GLU A 65 -2.30 -23.27 -2.00
C GLU A 65 -3.17 -22.77 -0.85
N GLY A 66 -2.55 -22.11 0.15
CA GLY A 66 -3.26 -21.49 1.26
C GLY A 66 -4.27 -20.45 0.79
N LEU A 67 -3.89 -19.56 -0.13
CA LEU A 67 -4.77 -18.55 -0.70
C LEU A 67 -5.93 -19.16 -1.47
N SER A 68 -5.67 -20.15 -2.33
CA SER A 68 -6.69 -20.79 -3.16
C SER A 68 -7.70 -21.60 -2.34
N SER A 69 -7.33 -22.07 -1.16
CA SER A 69 -8.23 -22.78 -0.23
C SER A 69 -9.27 -21.87 0.46
N LEU A 70 -9.05 -20.55 0.45
CA LEU A 70 -9.94 -19.60 1.10
C LEU A 70 -11.28 -19.49 0.38
N LYS A 71 -12.35 -19.42 1.14
CA LYS A 71 -13.70 -19.24 0.60
C LYS A 71 -13.95 -17.78 0.24
N PRO A 72 -14.63 -17.51 -0.88
CA PRO A 72 -15.06 -16.17 -1.22
C PRO A 72 -15.96 -15.56 -0.14
N VAL A 73 -15.75 -14.29 0.19
CA VAL A 73 -16.52 -13.59 1.25
C VAL A 73 -17.98 -13.35 0.88
N MET A 74 -18.29 -13.27 -0.43
CA MET A 74 -19.66 -13.07 -0.93
C MET A 74 -20.33 -14.39 -1.36
N GLY A 75 -19.74 -15.53 -1.03
CA GLY A 75 -20.27 -16.85 -1.34
C GLY A 75 -19.78 -17.42 -2.68
N GLU A 76 -20.38 -18.55 -3.06
CA GLU A 76 -20.00 -19.29 -4.27
C GLU A 76 -20.19 -18.46 -5.54
N GLY A 77 -19.26 -18.60 -6.49
CA GLY A 77 -19.24 -17.83 -7.74
C GLY A 77 -18.52 -16.49 -7.66
N HIS A 78 -18.18 -16.01 -6.46
CA HIS A 78 -17.37 -14.81 -6.27
C HIS A 78 -15.89 -15.14 -6.13
N THR A 79 -15.02 -14.11 -6.24
CA THR A 79 -13.57 -14.32 -6.29
C THR A 79 -12.79 -13.65 -5.16
N ILE A 80 -13.39 -12.66 -4.50
CA ILE A 80 -12.74 -11.93 -3.40
C ILE A 80 -12.74 -12.78 -2.13
N THR A 81 -11.59 -12.91 -1.51
CA THR A 81 -11.37 -13.64 -0.25
C THR A 81 -10.63 -12.77 0.76
N ALA A 82 -10.54 -13.23 2.00
CA ALA A 82 -9.72 -12.59 3.02
C ALA A 82 -8.21 -12.55 2.66
N GLY A 83 -7.75 -13.39 1.71
CA GLY A 83 -6.36 -13.44 1.29
C GLY A 83 -6.03 -12.55 0.09
N ASN A 84 -7.03 -12.08 -0.67
CA ASN A 84 -6.83 -11.23 -1.84
C ASN A 84 -7.51 -9.86 -1.75
N ALA A 85 -7.80 -9.45 -0.53
CA ALA A 85 -8.25 -8.11 -0.14
C ALA A 85 -7.27 -7.50 0.87
N SER A 86 -7.29 -6.17 1.00
CA SER A 86 -6.53 -5.48 2.05
C SER A 86 -6.92 -5.98 3.43
N GLN A 87 -5.95 -6.03 4.34
CA GLN A 87 -6.24 -6.44 5.71
C GLN A 87 -6.93 -5.31 6.49
N LEU A 88 -7.86 -5.70 7.36
CA LEU A 88 -8.40 -4.81 8.38
C LEU A 88 -7.31 -4.60 9.44
N ALA A 89 -6.87 -3.38 9.58
CA ALA A 89 -5.76 -3.02 10.46
C ALA A 89 -5.99 -1.63 11.05
N ASP A 90 -5.46 -1.41 12.23
CA ASP A 90 -5.30 -0.08 12.82
C ASP A 90 -3.93 0.47 12.46
N GLY A 91 -3.84 1.78 12.29
CA GLY A 91 -2.58 2.43 11.97
C GLY A 91 -2.74 3.92 11.70
N SER A 92 -1.63 4.63 11.78
CA SER A 92 -1.56 6.05 11.48
C SER A 92 -0.31 6.37 10.68
N SER A 93 -0.34 7.43 9.90
CA SER A 93 0.82 7.97 9.19
C SER A 93 0.75 9.48 9.09
N ALA A 94 1.89 10.12 8.92
CA ALA A 94 1.97 11.56 8.76
C ALA A 94 3.09 11.95 7.79
N CYS A 95 2.77 12.87 6.88
CA CYS A 95 3.73 13.55 6.03
C CYS A 95 3.73 15.04 6.34
N VAL A 96 4.91 15.64 6.48
CA VAL A 96 5.04 17.09 6.64
C VAL A 96 5.12 17.71 5.25
N VAL A 97 4.16 18.58 4.93
CA VAL A 97 4.12 19.33 3.68
C VAL A 97 4.35 20.79 3.97
N MET A 98 5.26 21.43 3.25
CA MET A 98 5.56 22.85 3.42
C MET A 98 6.01 23.49 2.11
N GLU A 99 5.98 24.82 2.07
CA GLU A 99 6.55 25.57 0.95
C GLU A 99 8.06 25.34 0.86
N ALA A 100 8.58 25.18 -0.35
CA ALA A 100 10.01 24.91 -0.60
C ALA A 100 10.94 25.96 0.03
N LYS A 101 10.58 27.24 -0.03
CA LYS A 101 11.35 28.33 0.61
C LYS A 101 11.41 28.22 2.14
N VAL A 102 10.36 27.66 2.74
CA VAL A 102 10.34 27.42 4.20
C VAL A 102 11.27 26.27 4.57
N ALA A 103 11.26 25.20 3.76
CA ALA A 103 12.17 24.09 3.96
C ALA A 103 13.64 24.54 3.84
N GLU A 104 13.97 25.29 2.80
CA GLU A 104 15.29 25.87 2.58
C GLU A 104 15.75 26.76 3.76
N LYS A 105 14.89 27.70 4.19
CA LYS A 105 15.17 28.57 5.34
C LYS A 105 15.42 27.80 6.63
N ARG A 106 14.81 26.63 6.78
CA ARG A 106 14.98 25.74 7.95
C ARG A 106 16.10 24.73 7.79
N GLY A 107 16.82 24.73 6.67
CA GLY A 107 17.88 23.76 6.38
C GLY A 107 17.38 22.33 6.22
N LEU A 108 16.09 22.14 5.89
CA LEU A 108 15.49 20.83 5.70
C LEU A 108 15.71 20.35 4.27
N GLN A 109 16.03 19.06 4.12
CA GLN A 109 16.16 18.41 2.82
C GLN A 109 14.83 17.74 2.47
N PRO A 110 14.07 18.21 1.46
CA PRO A 110 12.84 17.57 1.04
C PRO A 110 13.10 16.16 0.50
N LEU A 111 12.22 15.22 0.81
CA LEU A 111 12.22 13.88 0.20
C LEU A 111 11.74 13.92 -1.25
N GLY A 112 10.89 14.89 -1.58
CA GLY A 112 10.38 15.11 -2.92
C GLY A 112 9.55 16.39 -3.02
N ARG A 113 8.98 16.60 -4.19
CA ARG A 113 8.14 17.76 -4.51
C ARG A 113 6.76 17.29 -4.98
N TYR A 114 5.73 17.84 -4.39
CA TYR A 114 4.37 17.67 -4.90
C TYR A 114 4.24 18.35 -6.27
N VAL A 115 3.86 17.57 -7.27
CA VAL A 115 3.64 18.04 -8.64
C VAL A 115 2.16 18.39 -8.85
N GLY A 116 1.27 17.50 -8.46
CA GLY A 116 -0.15 17.73 -8.59
C GLY A 116 -1.01 16.52 -8.27
N MET A 117 -2.31 16.71 -8.47
CA MET A 117 -3.35 15.71 -8.19
C MET A 117 -4.44 15.79 -9.25
N ALA A 118 -5.06 14.67 -9.53
CA ALA A 118 -6.30 14.58 -10.29
C ALA A 118 -7.31 13.70 -9.55
N VAL A 119 -8.59 13.98 -9.75
CA VAL A 119 -9.70 13.24 -9.18
C VAL A 119 -10.63 12.80 -10.30
N ALA A 120 -11.16 11.60 -10.20
CA ALA A 120 -12.21 11.10 -11.08
C ALA A 120 -13.30 10.45 -10.24
N GLY A 121 -14.55 10.71 -10.57
CA GLY A 121 -15.70 9.99 -10.05
C GLY A 121 -16.04 8.80 -10.94
N THR A 122 -16.60 7.76 -10.35
CA THR A 122 -17.15 6.59 -11.04
C THR A 122 -18.50 6.25 -10.42
N GLU A 123 -19.22 5.32 -11.02
CA GLU A 123 -20.42 4.78 -10.39
C GLU A 123 -20.06 4.11 -9.04
N PRO A 124 -20.98 4.11 -8.05
CA PRO A 124 -20.68 3.62 -6.70
C PRO A 124 -20.21 2.17 -6.65
N ASP A 125 -20.72 1.31 -7.54
CA ASP A 125 -20.35 -0.10 -7.68
C ASP A 125 -19.05 -0.33 -8.47
N GLU A 126 -18.50 0.73 -9.08
CA GLU A 126 -17.26 0.71 -9.86
C GLU A 126 -16.12 1.53 -9.21
N MET A 127 -16.22 1.87 -7.94
CA MET A 127 -15.24 2.72 -7.22
C MET A 127 -13.80 2.26 -7.42
N GLY A 128 -13.54 0.95 -7.45
CA GLY A 128 -12.20 0.38 -7.55
C GLY A 128 -11.46 0.69 -8.86
N ILE A 129 -12.18 1.05 -9.93
CA ILE A 129 -11.56 1.36 -11.23
C ILE A 129 -11.26 2.85 -11.44
N ALA A 130 -11.59 3.71 -10.50
CA ALA A 130 -11.36 5.15 -10.60
C ALA A 130 -9.93 5.55 -11.01
N PRO A 131 -8.85 4.84 -10.61
CA PRO A 131 -7.50 5.13 -11.08
C PRO A 131 -7.32 5.10 -12.61
N VAL A 132 -8.11 4.28 -13.33
CA VAL A 132 -8.07 4.21 -14.80
C VAL A 132 -8.48 5.55 -15.46
N PHE A 133 -9.27 6.34 -14.77
CA PHE A 133 -9.71 7.67 -15.24
C PHE A 133 -8.87 8.80 -14.63
N ALA A 134 -8.46 8.65 -13.36
CA ALA A 134 -7.70 9.69 -12.66
C ALA A 134 -6.26 9.81 -13.17
N ILE A 135 -5.60 8.67 -13.41
CA ILE A 135 -4.17 8.64 -13.82
C ILE A 135 -3.96 9.29 -15.19
N PRO A 136 -4.68 8.94 -16.27
CA PRO A 136 -4.52 9.62 -17.55
C PRO A 136 -4.76 11.13 -17.44
N LYS A 137 -5.79 11.54 -16.72
CA LYS A 137 -6.09 12.96 -16.47
C LYS A 137 -4.98 13.68 -15.72
N LEU A 138 -4.32 13.00 -14.77
CA LEU A 138 -3.17 13.53 -14.06
C LEU A 138 -1.99 13.71 -15.01
N LEU A 139 -1.64 12.69 -15.78
CA LEU A 139 -0.50 12.72 -16.69
C LEU A 139 -0.69 13.78 -17.79
N GLU A 140 -1.85 13.84 -18.41
CA GLU A 140 -2.19 14.87 -19.40
C GLU A 140 -2.02 16.29 -18.83
N ARG A 141 -2.51 16.53 -17.62
CA ARG A 141 -2.44 17.85 -16.96
C ARG A 141 -1.01 18.36 -16.76
N PHE A 142 -0.07 17.44 -16.57
CA PHE A 142 1.34 17.76 -16.30
C PHE A 142 2.27 17.40 -17.47
N GLU A 143 1.70 17.10 -18.63
CA GLU A 143 2.46 16.76 -19.85
C GLU A 143 3.43 15.60 -19.66
N LEU A 144 3.03 14.62 -18.82
CA LEU A 144 3.79 13.41 -18.54
C LEU A 144 3.22 12.22 -19.30
N LYS A 145 4.08 11.25 -19.58
CA LYS A 145 3.73 9.96 -20.18
C LYS A 145 3.87 8.84 -19.15
N MET A 146 3.27 7.71 -19.41
CA MET A 146 3.40 6.51 -18.56
C MET A 146 4.88 6.14 -18.34
N ASP A 147 5.70 6.21 -19.40
CA ASP A 147 7.12 5.88 -19.36
C ASP A 147 7.99 6.88 -18.55
N ASP A 148 7.46 8.06 -18.22
CA ASP A 148 8.15 9.01 -17.35
C ASP A 148 8.07 8.63 -15.88
N ILE A 149 7.15 7.71 -15.54
CA ILE A 149 6.88 7.30 -14.16
C ILE A 149 7.73 6.08 -13.82
N GLY A 150 8.63 6.26 -12.89
CA GLY A 150 9.56 5.20 -12.45
C GLY A 150 9.09 4.41 -11.22
N LEU A 151 8.00 4.83 -10.58
CA LEU A 151 7.42 4.13 -9.43
C LEU A 151 5.93 4.41 -9.31
N TRP A 152 5.18 3.35 -9.03
CA TRP A 152 3.74 3.39 -8.84
C TRP A 152 3.37 2.81 -7.47
N GLU A 153 2.62 3.57 -6.69
CA GLU A 153 1.98 3.12 -5.46
C GLU A 153 0.46 3.17 -5.65
N LEU A 154 -0.14 2.05 -5.97
CA LEU A 154 -1.58 1.89 -6.10
C LEU A 154 -2.09 1.10 -4.91
N ASN A 155 -2.95 1.72 -4.08
CA ASN A 155 -3.50 1.04 -2.92
C ASN A 155 -4.18 -0.28 -3.31
N GLU A 156 -3.84 -1.34 -2.60
CA GLU A 156 -4.35 -2.70 -2.83
C GLU A 156 -5.61 -2.94 -1.99
N ALA A 157 -6.69 -2.18 -2.26
CA ALA A 157 -7.96 -2.46 -1.59
C ALA A 157 -8.40 -3.92 -1.86
N PHE A 158 -8.28 -4.33 -3.13
CA PHE A 158 -8.53 -5.69 -3.61
C PHE A 158 -7.56 -6.02 -4.75
N ALA A 159 -7.04 -7.24 -4.79
CA ALA A 159 -6.16 -7.67 -5.87
C ALA A 159 -6.80 -7.51 -7.26
N VAL A 160 -8.10 -7.81 -7.37
CA VAL A 160 -8.84 -7.69 -8.65
C VAL A 160 -8.82 -6.25 -9.18
N GLN A 161 -8.99 -5.25 -8.32
CA GLN A 161 -9.00 -3.85 -8.69
C GLN A 161 -7.62 -3.38 -9.14
N VAL A 162 -6.56 -3.80 -8.44
CA VAL A 162 -5.18 -3.47 -8.81
C VAL A 162 -4.82 -4.08 -10.16
N LEU A 163 -5.12 -5.36 -10.36
CA LEU A 163 -4.87 -6.06 -11.61
C LEU A 163 -5.59 -5.38 -12.78
N TYR A 164 -6.86 -5.04 -12.60
CA TYR A 164 -7.63 -4.34 -13.64
C TYR A 164 -7.02 -2.99 -14.00
N CYS A 165 -6.67 -2.17 -12.98
CA CYS A 165 -6.06 -0.86 -13.23
C CYS A 165 -4.68 -0.98 -13.87
N ARG A 166 -3.83 -1.89 -13.39
CA ARG A 166 -2.51 -2.18 -13.95
C ARG A 166 -2.61 -2.52 -15.42
N ASP A 167 -3.46 -3.49 -15.75
CA ASP A 167 -3.57 -4.02 -17.11
C ASP A 167 -4.20 -3.01 -18.08
N LYS A 168 -5.20 -2.24 -17.62
CA LYS A 168 -5.82 -1.19 -18.42
C LYS A 168 -4.90 -0.01 -18.72
N LEU A 169 -4.05 0.33 -17.78
CA LEU A 169 -3.10 1.44 -17.91
C LEU A 169 -1.74 1.02 -18.46
N GLY A 170 -1.47 -0.28 -18.54
CA GLY A 170 -0.17 -0.79 -18.96
C GLY A 170 0.94 -0.52 -17.95
N ILE A 171 0.63 -0.48 -16.66
CA ILE A 171 1.64 -0.23 -15.61
C ILE A 171 2.54 -1.46 -15.50
N PRO A 172 3.88 -1.30 -15.65
CA PRO A 172 4.82 -2.41 -15.47
C PRO A 172 4.76 -2.98 -14.04
N ASN A 173 4.60 -4.29 -13.91
CA ASN A 173 4.47 -4.93 -12.60
C ASN A 173 5.71 -4.74 -11.69
N GLU A 174 6.89 -4.60 -12.29
CA GLU A 174 8.16 -4.35 -11.60
C GLU A 174 8.30 -2.94 -11.04
N LEU A 175 7.42 -2.02 -11.46
CA LEU A 175 7.37 -0.63 -10.96
C LEU A 175 6.18 -0.39 -10.03
N LEU A 176 5.27 -1.37 -9.90
CA LEU A 176 4.05 -1.24 -9.12
C LEU A 176 4.20 -1.90 -7.75
N ASN A 177 3.93 -1.14 -6.67
CA ASN A 177 3.91 -1.64 -5.29
C ASN A 177 5.13 -2.53 -4.98
N VAL A 178 6.30 -1.99 -5.30
CA VAL A 178 7.56 -2.76 -5.39
C VAL A 178 7.98 -3.43 -4.09
N ASN A 179 7.52 -2.90 -2.96
CA ASN A 179 7.77 -3.44 -1.62
C ASN A 179 6.50 -4.03 -0.97
N GLY A 180 5.49 -4.36 -1.78
CA GLY A 180 4.19 -4.81 -1.30
C GLY A 180 3.23 -3.66 -1.02
N GLY A 181 2.06 -3.97 -0.49
CA GLY A 181 1.00 -2.99 -0.27
C GLY A 181 -0.04 -3.44 0.75
N SER A 182 -1.24 -2.89 0.68
CA SER A 182 -2.27 -3.04 1.70
C SER A 182 -2.78 -4.48 1.90
N ILE A 183 -2.62 -5.37 0.93
CA ILE A 183 -2.91 -6.80 1.10
C ILE A 183 -2.01 -7.41 2.18
N SER A 184 -0.79 -6.95 2.29
CA SER A 184 0.20 -7.45 3.26
C SER A 184 0.40 -6.55 4.48
N ILE A 185 0.18 -5.24 4.35
CA ILE A 185 0.41 -4.24 5.40
C ILE A 185 -0.88 -3.82 6.10
N GLY A 186 -2.01 -3.85 5.39
CA GLY A 186 -3.30 -3.33 5.85
C GLY A 186 -3.66 -1.98 5.23
N HIS A 187 -4.93 -1.59 5.41
CA HIS A 187 -5.50 -0.37 4.85
C HIS A 187 -6.31 0.43 5.90
N PRO A 188 -5.69 0.96 6.94
CA PRO A 188 -6.36 1.86 7.87
C PRO A 188 -6.84 3.12 7.13
N PHE A 189 -8.11 3.47 7.29
CA PHE A 189 -8.68 4.65 6.66
C PHE A 189 -8.04 5.93 7.23
N GLY A 190 -7.61 6.82 6.31
CA GLY A 190 -6.85 8.03 6.67
C GLY A 190 -5.33 7.84 6.75
N MET A 191 -4.83 6.63 6.98
CA MET A 191 -3.38 6.34 7.03
C MET A 191 -2.78 6.13 5.64
N THR A 192 -3.43 5.34 4.80
CA THR A 192 -2.84 4.76 3.58
C THR A 192 -2.28 5.80 2.61
N GLY A 193 -2.96 6.93 2.41
CA GLY A 193 -2.48 7.96 1.48
C GLY A 193 -1.14 8.54 1.88
N ALA A 194 -0.98 8.96 3.14
CA ALA A 194 0.28 9.50 3.64
C ALA A 194 1.38 8.43 3.67
N ARG A 195 1.05 7.17 4.02
CA ARG A 195 1.99 6.04 3.97
C ARG A 195 2.50 5.80 2.55
N CYS A 196 1.61 5.66 1.56
CA CYS A 196 2.01 5.42 0.16
C CYS A 196 2.88 6.56 -0.37
N VAL A 197 2.54 7.82 -0.08
CA VAL A 197 3.35 8.98 -0.49
C VAL A 197 4.72 8.95 0.18
N GLY A 198 4.79 8.73 1.48
CA GLY A 198 6.05 8.64 2.22
C GLY A 198 6.94 7.53 1.68
N HIS A 199 6.37 6.34 1.49
CA HIS A 199 7.08 5.19 0.92
C HIS A 199 7.57 5.45 -0.50
N ALA A 200 6.72 6.01 -1.37
CA ALA A 200 7.10 6.35 -2.75
C ALA A 200 8.26 7.36 -2.82
N LEU A 201 8.34 8.29 -1.88
CA LEU A 201 9.44 9.24 -1.81
C LEU A 201 10.76 8.59 -1.37
N LEU A 202 10.72 7.75 -0.33
CA LEU A 202 11.89 7.04 0.17
C LEU A 202 12.40 6.02 -0.84
N GLU A 203 11.52 5.20 -1.38
CA GLU A 203 11.87 4.18 -2.36
C GLU A 203 12.27 4.80 -3.70
N GLY A 204 11.58 5.85 -4.14
CA GLY A 204 11.93 6.60 -5.33
C GLY A 204 13.34 7.21 -5.24
N LYS A 205 13.73 7.70 -4.06
CA LYS A 205 15.10 8.18 -3.82
C LYS A 205 16.13 7.05 -3.91
N ARG A 206 15.84 5.88 -3.31
CA ARG A 206 16.73 4.71 -3.40
C ARG A 206 16.96 4.25 -4.84
N ARG A 207 15.91 4.31 -5.67
CA ARG A 207 15.93 3.91 -7.08
C ARG A 207 16.37 5.00 -8.05
N GLY A 208 16.57 6.24 -7.58
CA GLY A 208 16.86 7.38 -8.45
C GLY A 208 15.70 7.78 -9.37
N VAL A 209 14.46 7.54 -8.94
CA VAL A 209 13.25 7.82 -9.69
C VAL A 209 12.98 9.32 -9.76
N LYS A 210 12.61 9.81 -10.94
CA LYS A 210 12.27 11.22 -11.13
C LYS A 210 10.81 11.53 -10.79
N TYR A 211 9.89 10.68 -11.21
CA TYR A 211 8.47 10.81 -10.95
C TYR A 211 7.91 9.53 -10.38
N ALA A 212 7.12 9.66 -9.33
CA ALA A 212 6.30 8.61 -8.77
C ALA A 212 4.83 9.04 -8.79
N VAL A 213 3.92 8.09 -8.99
CA VAL A 213 2.47 8.29 -8.91
C VAL A 213 1.92 7.43 -7.77
N VAL A 214 1.09 8.06 -6.93
CA VAL A 214 0.43 7.42 -5.80
C VAL A 214 -1.08 7.54 -5.97
#